data_93faacdee68ed06e987d908deed12f78
#
_entry.id   93faacdee68ed06e987d908deed12f78
#
_cell.length_a   1.000
_cell.length_b   1.000
_cell.length_c   1.000
_cell.angle_alpha   90.00
_cell.angle_beta   90.00
_cell.angle_gamma   90.00
#
_symmetry.space_group_name_H-M   'P 1'
#
loop_
_entity.id
_entity.type
_entity.pdbx_description
1 polymer ?
#
loop_
_entity_poly.entity_id
_entity_poly.type
_entity_poly.pdbx_seq_one_letter_code
_entity_poly.pdbx_strand_id
1 'polypeptide(L)'
;PGGHAADPRGGPDGRGERCSARRAIASIRLGTVSGSAPSADRSLSRSWADNAVRLIAADARRSADTHLLRYPLPSSWCTDVDVALYLKDETTHITGSLKHRLARSLFLYALCNGWISENTTVIEASSGSTAVSEAYFAAMLDLPFIAVMPATTSATKIALIESQGGRCHFVNESAQVYAEAQRLASETGGHYLDQFTNAERATDWRGNNNIAESIFDQMDEERHPVPEWIVVGAGTGGTSATIGRYIRYRRHPTRLCVVDPENSAFFPSYANGDPDLVTRASSRIEGIGRPRVEPSFLPDVVDRMISVPDDASVAAAHHMSRVLGRRVGPSTGTNLWGAFGLLAEMVAEGRSGSVVTLLADSGDRYADTYFCDEWLTSHGLDPSGPAEVLAEFERSGRWP
;
A
#
# COMPACT_ATOMS: atom_id res chain seq x y z
N PRO A 1 8.61 -53.22 -48.67
CA PRO A 1 8.05 -53.87 -49.83
C PRO A 1 6.54 -53.92 -49.80
N GLY A 2 5.97 -53.35 -50.73
CA GLY A 2 4.79 -53.73 -51.52
C GLY A 2 3.45 -53.56 -50.77
N GLY A 3 2.45 -52.94 -51.27
CA GLY A 3 2.14 -52.42 -52.59
C GLY A 3 0.65 -52.59 -52.82
N HIS A 4 0.10 -51.63 -53.51
CA HIS A 4 -1.12 -51.68 -54.34
C HIS A 4 -2.49 -51.70 -53.64
N ALA A 5 -3.29 -50.62 -53.76
CA ALA A 5 -4.05 -50.15 -54.95
C ALA A 5 -5.33 -50.95 -55.25
N ALA A 6 -6.49 -50.32 -55.19
CA ALA A 6 -7.40 -50.07 -56.28
C ALA A 6 -8.84 -49.77 -55.82
N ASP A 7 -9.34 -48.63 -56.31
CA ASP A 7 -10.78 -48.32 -56.58
C ASP A 7 -11.29 -49.24 -57.71
N PRO A 8 -12.60 -49.57 -57.90
CA PRO A 8 -13.52 -48.63 -58.51
C PRO A 8 -15.06 -48.80 -58.23
N ARG A 9 -15.77 -47.63 -58.35
CA ARG A 9 -17.05 -47.39 -59.06
C ARG A 9 -18.34 -48.15 -58.75
N GLY A 10 -19.37 -47.40 -58.53
CA GLY A 10 -20.75 -47.77 -58.78
C GLY A 10 -21.78 -46.87 -58.08
N GLY A 11 -22.29 -45.81 -58.74
CA GLY A 11 -23.60 -45.27 -58.38
C GLY A 11 -24.72 -46.11 -59.05
N PRO A 12 -26.02 -45.83 -58.82
CA PRO A 12 -26.69 -44.56 -59.11
C PRO A 12 -27.90 -44.20 -58.26
N ASP A 13 -28.32 -42.94 -58.43
CA ASP A 13 -29.70 -42.39 -58.39
C ASP A 13 -30.71 -42.80 -57.32
N GLY A 14 -31.13 -41.80 -56.52
CA GLY A 14 -32.35 -41.77 -55.73
C GLY A 14 -32.78 -40.35 -55.41
N ARG A 15 -33.67 -39.82 -56.24
CA ARG A 15 -34.32 -38.53 -56.05
C ARG A 15 -35.16 -38.52 -54.78
N GLY A 16 -35.19 -37.31 -54.13
CA GLY A 16 -36.42 -37.02 -53.41
C GLY A 16 -36.23 -36.28 -52.08
N GLU A 17 -36.77 -35.12 -52.08
CA GLU A 17 -37.30 -34.35 -50.95
C GLU A 17 -36.39 -33.35 -50.28
N ARG A 18 -36.50 -32.13 -50.77
CA ARG A 18 -36.11 -30.87 -50.09
C ARG A 18 -37.07 -30.61 -48.97
N CYS A 19 -36.72 -30.95 -47.75
CA CYS A 19 -37.42 -30.48 -46.56
C CYS A 19 -36.80 -29.13 -46.15
N SER A 20 -37.49 -28.05 -46.46
CA SER A 20 -37.12 -26.69 -46.04
C SER A 20 -37.43 -26.50 -44.56
N ALA A 21 -36.48 -26.77 -43.67
CA ALA A 21 -36.55 -26.34 -42.29
C ALA A 21 -36.14 -24.85 -42.19
N ARG A 22 -37.12 -23.96 -42.31
CA ARG A 22 -36.97 -22.59 -41.85
C ARG A 22 -36.76 -22.60 -40.34
N ARG A 23 -35.52 -22.40 -39.89
CA ARG A 23 -35.23 -22.06 -38.51
C ARG A 23 -35.84 -20.71 -38.23
N ALA A 24 -36.88 -20.70 -37.43
CA ALA A 24 -37.41 -19.52 -36.77
C ALA A 24 -36.34 -19.00 -35.80
N ILE A 25 -35.68 -17.90 -36.16
CA ILE A 25 -34.86 -17.13 -35.23
C ILE A 25 -35.85 -16.46 -34.28
N ALA A 26 -36.05 -17.07 -33.10
CA ALA A 26 -36.74 -16.42 -32.01
C ALA A 26 -35.94 -15.18 -31.63
N SER A 27 -36.43 -14.02 -31.95
CA SER A 27 -35.91 -12.74 -31.45
C SER A 27 -36.05 -12.74 -29.93
N ILE A 28 -34.93 -12.97 -29.24
CA ILE A 28 -34.83 -12.71 -27.82
C ILE A 28 -34.99 -11.19 -27.65
N ARG A 29 -36.14 -10.74 -27.31
CA ARG A 29 -36.35 -9.37 -26.80
C ARG A 29 -35.60 -9.33 -25.46
N LEU A 30 -34.46 -8.66 -25.45
CA LEU A 30 -33.83 -8.20 -24.22
C LEU A 30 -34.86 -7.33 -23.51
N GLY A 31 -35.49 -7.87 -22.50
CA GLY A 31 -36.35 -7.08 -21.62
C GLY A 31 -35.45 -6.08 -20.88
N THR A 32 -35.56 -4.82 -21.26
CA THR A 32 -35.02 -3.72 -20.49
C THR A 32 -35.84 -3.64 -19.20
N VAL A 33 -35.28 -4.16 -18.11
CA VAL A 33 -35.80 -3.85 -16.78
C VAL A 33 -35.46 -2.39 -16.53
N SER A 34 -36.34 -1.47 -16.86
CA SER A 34 -36.25 -0.09 -16.40
C SER A 34 -36.64 -0.07 -14.93
N GLY A 35 -35.65 -0.28 -14.05
CA GLY A 35 -35.83 0.10 -12.65
C GLY A 35 -36.07 1.61 -12.60
N SER A 36 -37.24 2.00 -12.14
CA SER A 36 -37.69 3.38 -12.04
C SER A 36 -37.02 4.11 -10.87
N ALA A 37 -35.76 4.56 -11.08
CA ALA A 37 -35.29 5.77 -10.41
C ALA A 37 -35.40 6.93 -11.40
N PRO A 38 -35.76 8.14 -10.97
CA PRO A 38 -35.93 9.28 -11.86
C PRO A 38 -34.66 9.48 -12.69
N SER A 39 -34.78 9.54 -14.00
CA SER A 39 -33.68 9.66 -14.95
C SER A 39 -32.81 10.92 -14.70
N ALA A 40 -33.39 11.96 -14.12
CA ALA A 40 -32.70 13.20 -13.74
C ALA A 40 -31.76 13.01 -12.55
N ASP A 41 -32.12 12.25 -11.53
CA ASP A 41 -31.33 12.04 -10.31
C ASP A 41 -30.06 11.21 -10.61
N ARG A 42 -30.20 10.16 -11.42
CA ARG A 42 -29.02 9.38 -11.88
C ARG A 42 -28.07 10.20 -12.75
N SER A 43 -28.59 11.13 -13.57
CA SER A 43 -27.76 11.99 -14.41
C SER A 43 -26.96 12.99 -13.58
N LEU A 44 -27.58 13.60 -12.57
CA LEU A 44 -26.91 14.54 -11.65
C LEU A 44 -25.85 13.83 -10.79
N SER A 45 -26.17 12.66 -10.23
CA SER A 45 -25.22 11.85 -9.46
C SER A 45 -24.00 11.44 -10.30
N ARG A 46 -24.21 11.06 -11.57
CA ARG A 46 -23.11 10.72 -12.48
C ARG A 46 -22.25 11.94 -12.82
N SER A 47 -22.87 13.08 -13.10
CA SER A 47 -22.15 14.33 -13.40
C SER A 47 -21.29 14.80 -12.23
N TRP A 48 -21.79 14.67 -11.00
CA TRP A 48 -21.02 14.95 -9.79
C TRP A 48 -19.83 13.99 -9.66
N ALA A 49 -20.02 12.67 -9.83
CA ALA A 49 -18.95 11.67 -9.77
C ALA A 49 -17.88 11.90 -10.83
N ASP A 50 -18.28 12.22 -12.08
CA ASP A 50 -17.35 12.57 -13.15
C ASP A 50 -16.49 13.80 -12.78
N ASN A 51 -17.10 14.81 -12.17
CA ASN A 51 -16.36 15.99 -11.68
C ASN A 51 -15.43 15.64 -10.51
N ALA A 52 -15.87 14.81 -9.57
CA ALA A 52 -15.05 14.36 -8.45
C ALA A 52 -13.80 13.59 -8.93
N VAL A 53 -13.96 12.64 -9.84
CA VAL A 53 -12.84 11.91 -10.47
C VAL A 53 -11.90 12.88 -11.19
N ARG A 54 -12.44 13.88 -11.91
CA ARG A 54 -11.64 14.90 -12.58
C ARG A 54 -10.82 15.74 -11.60
N LEU A 55 -11.38 16.12 -10.46
CA LEU A 55 -10.68 16.89 -9.43
C LEU A 55 -9.52 16.09 -8.83
N ILE A 56 -9.73 14.82 -8.48
CA ILE A 56 -8.70 13.92 -7.97
C ILE A 56 -7.59 13.70 -9.01
N ALA A 57 -7.96 13.47 -10.28
CA ALA A 57 -6.98 13.30 -11.37
C ALA A 57 -6.18 14.58 -11.62
N ALA A 58 -6.81 15.76 -11.54
CA ALA A 58 -6.13 17.04 -11.68
C ALA A 58 -5.15 17.29 -10.54
N ASP A 59 -5.52 16.94 -9.30
CA ASP A 59 -4.64 17.02 -8.14
C ASP A 59 -3.38 16.17 -8.32
N ALA A 60 -3.55 14.91 -8.71
CA ALA A 60 -2.43 14.00 -8.98
C ALA A 60 -1.49 14.49 -10.08
N ARG A 61 -1.99 15.24 -11.06
CA ARG A 61 -1.19 15.80 -12.17
C ARG A 61 -0.50 17.12 -11.84
N ARG A 62 -0.83 17.78 -10.73
CA ARG A 62 -0.19 19.02 -10.30
C ARG A 62 1.21 18.81 -9.73
N SER A 63 1.54 17.60 -9.31
CA SER A 63 2.90 17.20 -8.92
C SER A 63 3.50 16.26 -9.97
N ALA A 64 4.82 16.31 -10.17
CA ALA A 64 5.50 15.39 -11.09
C ALA A 64 5.46 13.96 -10.56
N ASP A 65 5.99 13.73 -9.38
CA ASP A 65 5.94 12.50 -8.58
C ASP A 65 6.66 12.76 -7.24
N THR A 66 6.64 11.75 -6.36
CA THR A 66 7.52 11.70 -5.19
C THR A 66 8.97 11.39 -5.61
N HIS A 67 9.94 11.83 -4.82
CA HIS A 67 11.35 11.69 -5.18
C HIS A 67 11.90 10.27 -4.95
N LEU A 68 12.92 9.92 -5.72
CA LEU A 68 13.79 8.78 -5.47
C LEU A 68 15.16 9.32 -5.03
N LEU A 69 15.58 9.02 -3.80
CA LEU A 69 16.82 9.51 -3.22
C LEU A 69 17.85 8.38 -3.15
N ARG A 70 19.09 8.65 -3.56
CA ARG A 70 20.17 7.70 -3.37
C ARG A 70 20.77 7.84 -1.98
N TYR A 71 20.83 6.73 -1.23
CA TYR A 71 21.46 6.69 0.08
C TYR A 71 22.99 6.61 -0.04
N PRO A 72 23.76 7.41 0.74
CA PRO A 72 25.23 7.37 0.70
C PRO A 72 25.74 6.15 1.48
N LEU A 73 25.96 5.02 0.78
CA LEU A 73 26.54 3.83 1.39
C LEU A 73 28.00 4.06 1.79
N PRO A 74 28.52 3.35 2.83
CA PRO A 74 29.93 3.39 3.20
C PRO A 74 30.82 3.02 2.01
N SER A 75 31.87 3.80 1.77
CA SER A 75 32.81 3.58 0.65
C SER A 75 33.53 2.23 0.73
N SER A 76 33.68 1.67 1.94
CA SER A 76 34.25 0.34 2.18
C SER A 76 33.43 -0.79 1.52
N TRP A 77 32.16 -0.57 1.22
CA TRP A 77 31.32 -1.55 0.53
C TRP A 77 31.46 -1.55 -0.99
N CYS A 78 32.03 -0.50 -1.56
CA CYS A 78 32.08 -0.28 -3.00
C CYS A 78 33.40 -0.66 -3.64
N THR A 79 34.23 -1.49 -2.98
CA THR A 79 35.58 -1.86 -3.51
C THR A 79 35.49 -3.00 -4.53
N ASP A 80 34.76 -4.06 -4.21
CA ASP A 80 34.68 -5.28 -5.03
C ASP A 80 33.26 -5.64 -5.50
N VAL A 81 32.26 -5.10 -4.83
CA VAL A 81 30.80 -5.33 -5.14
C VAL A 81 30.14 -3.99 -5.30
N ASP A 82 29.43 -3.83 -6.41
CA ASP A 82 28.71 -2.60 -6.74
C ASP A 82 27.27 -2.68 -6.28
N VAL A 83 27.00 -2.14 -5.10
CA VAL A 83 25.64 -2.08 -4.53
C VAL A 83 25.16 -0.65 -4.36
N ALA A 84 23.84 -0.44 -4.49
CA ALA A 84 23.20 0.85 -4.31
C ALA A 84 21.91 0.71 -3.48
N LEU A 85 21.62 1.71 -2.65
CA LEU A 85 20.37 1.83 -1.91
C LEU A 85 19.64 3.08 -2.34
N TYR A 86 18.35 2.93 -2.65
CA TYR A 86 17.46 4.03 -3.00
C TYR A 86 16.29 4.11 -2.05
N LEU A 87 15.84 5.33 -1.81
CA LEU A 87 14.75 5.65 -0.90
C LEU A 87 13.64 6.34 -1.68
N LYS A 88 12.49 5.69 -1.84
CA LYS A 88 11.31 6.32 -2.43
C LYS A 88 10.65 7.21 -1.39
N ASP A 89 10.73 8.50 -1.59
CA ASP A 89 10.35 9.53 -0.60
C ASP A 89 8.88 9.90 -0.67
N GLU A 90 8.04 9.10 -0.05
CA GLU A 90 6.60 9.33 0.02
C GLU A 90 6.19 10.43 1.04
N THR A 91 7.16 11.00 1.77
CA THR A 91 6.90 12.12 2.68
C THR A 91 6.60 13.43 1.95
N THR A 92 6.93 13.51 0.67
CA THR A 92 6.75 14.70 -0.17
C THR A 92 5.34 14.87 -0.72
N HIS A 93 4.45 13.92 -0.47
CA HIS A 93 3.02 14.14 -0.71
C HIS A 93 2.50 15.31 0.13
N ILE A 94 1.50 16.03 -0.37
CA ILE A 94 0.89 17.17 0.32
C ILE A 94 0.36 16.81 1.71
N THR A 95 -0.03 15.56 1.95
CA THR A 95 -0.46 15.05 3.26
C THR A 95 0.69 14.43 4.08
N GLY A 96 1.93 14.50 3.58
CA GLY A 96 3.15 14.12 4.27
C GLY A 96 3.38 12.62 4.43
N SER A 97 2.73 11.75 3.65
CA SER A 97 2.89 10.30 3.76
C SER A 97 2.44 9.51 2.54
N LEU A 98 2.91 8.28 2.43
CA LEU A 98 2.49 7.30 1.41
C LEU A 98 0.99 7.00 1.44
N LYS A 99 0.29 7.28 2.54
CA LYS A 99 -1.16 7.07 2.66
C LYS A 99 -1.96 7.97 1.73
N HIS A 100 -1.35 9.02 1.20
CA HIS A 100 -1.93 9.84 0.15
C HIS A 100 -2.29 9.01 -1.11
N ARG A 101 -1.41 8.08 -1.52
CA ARG A 101 -1.70 7.17 -2.64
C ARG A 101 -2.85 6.23 -2.31
N LEU A 102 -2.89 5.70 -1.09
CA LEU A 102 -3.97 4.81 -0.65
C LEU A 102 -5.32 5.56 -0.61
N ALA A 103 -5.38 6.72 0.03
CA ALA A 103 -6.59 7.54 0.11
C ALA A 103 -7.13 7.89 -1.28
N ARG A 104 -6.25 8.33 -2.21
CA ARG A 104 -6.62 8.56 -3.61
C ARG A 104 -7.29 7.33 -4.22
N SER A 105 -6.69 6.16 -4.03
CA SER A 105 -7.20 4.91 -4.60
C SER A 105 -8.54 4.51 -3.99
N LEU A 106 -8.72 4.63 -2.68
CA LEU A 106 -9.97 4.32 -1.98
C LEU A 106 -11.12 5.24 -2.43
N PHE A 107 -10.86 6.54 -2.55
CA PHE A 107 -11.87 7.48 -3.06
C PHE A 107 -12.26 7.18 -4.50
N LEU A 108 -11.28 6.97 -5.40
CA LEU A 108 -11.57 6.60 -6.79
C LEU A 108 -12.35 5.28 -6.87
N TYR A 109 -11.98 4.31 -6.07
CA TYR A 109 -12.66 3.02 -6.01
C TYR A 109 -14.11 3.18 -5.56
N ALA A 110 -14.36 3.93 -4.49
CA ALA A 110 -15.71 4.17 -3.99
C ALA A 110 -16.56 5.00 -4.97
N LEU A 111 -15.99 6.03 -5.59
CA LEU A 111 -16.67 6.86 -6.61
C LEU A 111 -17.06 6.02 -7.84
N CYS A 112 -16.13 5.23 -8.37
CA CYS A 112 -16.37 4.44 -9.58
C CYS A 112 -17.35 3.28 -9.34
N ASN A 113 -17.47 2.79 -8.09
CA ASN A 113 -18.47 1.81 -7.70
C ASN A 113 -19.85 2.45 -7.33
N GLY A 114 -19.93 3.79 -7.32
CA GLY A 114 -21.16 4.49 -6.96
C GLY A 114 -21.52 4.43 -5.47
N TRP A 115 -20.51 4.16 -4.61
CA TRP A 115 -20.72 4.11 -3.15
C TRP A 115 -20.66 5.48 -2.48
N ILE A 116 -20.02 6.44 -3.14
CA ILE A 116 -19.95 7.84 -2.73
C ILE A 116 -20.64 8.69 -3.78
N SER A 117 -21.48 9.58 -3.32
CA SER A 117 -22.18 10.61 -4.10
C SER A 117 -22.11 11.95 -3.38
N GLU A 118 -22.67 13.00 -3.99
CA GLU A 118 -22.80 14.30 -3.37
C GLU A 118 -23.44 14.20 -1.98
N ASN A 119 -22.85 14.85 -0.99
CA ASN A 119 -23.25 14.85 0.42
C ASN A 119 -23.06 13.52 1.19
N THR A 120 -22.43 12.50 0.60
CA THR A 120 -22.12 11.26 1.32
C THR A 120 -21.13 11.56 2.45
N THR A 121 -21.47 11.21 3.68
CA THR A 121 -20.50 11.23 4.79
C THR A 121 -19.51 10.08 4.61
N VAL A 122 -18.21 10.41 4.51
CA VAL A 122 -17.14 9.44 4.41
C VAL A 122 -16.60 9.14 5.81
N ILE A 123 -16.39 7.87 6.13
CA ILE A 123 -15.95 7.42 7.46
C ILE A 123 -14.71 6.53 7.31
N GLU A 124 -13.75 6.67 8.23
CA GLU A 124 -12.62 5.75 8.34
C GLU A 124 -12.24 5.46 9.80
N ALA A 125 -11.84 4.22 10.06
CA ALA A 125 -11.29 3.76 11.33
C ALA A 125 -9.78 4.02 11.39
N SER A 126 -9.38 5.26 11.67
CA SER A 126 -7.97 5.65 11.69
C SER A 126 -7.73 6.90 12.52
N SER A 127 -6.63 6.91 13.28
CA SER A 127 -6.10 8.09 13.98
C SER A 127 -4.80 8.62 13.37
N GLY A 128 -4.35 8.03 12.24
CA GLY A 128 -3.04 8.29 11.66
C GLY A 128 -3.08 8.93 10.27
N SER A 129 -2.01 8.67 9.52
CA SER A 129 -1.77 9.25 8.19
C SER A 129 -2.88 8.97 7.18
N THR A 130 -3.60 7.84 7.32
CA THR A 130 -4.75 7.53 6.44
C THR A 130 -5.87 8.54 6.67
N ALA A 131 -6.29 8.78 7.91
CA ALA A 131 -7.35 9.74 8.21
C ALA A 131 -6.99 11.16 7.74
N VAL A 132 -5.73 11.59 7.89
CA VAL A 132 -5.26 12.89 7.37
C VAL A 132 -5.40 12.96 5.85
N SER A 133 -4.99 11.89 5.13
CA SER A 133 -5.04 11.86 3.67
C SER A 133 -6.48 11.76 3.16
N GLU A 134 -7.33 11.01 3.83
CA GLU A 134 -8.75 10.89 3.46
C GLU A 134 -9.53 12.16 3.76
N ALA A 135 -9.26 12.84 4.88
CA ALA A 135 -9.81 14.16 5.17
C ALA A 135 -9.47 15.17 4.07
N TYR A 136 -8.23 15.16 3.55
CA TYR A 136 -7.80 15.99 2.43
C TYR A 136 -8.65 15.75 1.17
N PHE A 137 -8.85 14.47 0.77
CA PHE A 137 -9.66 14.16 -0.41
C PHE A 137 -11.15 14.46 -0.19
N ALA A 138 -11.67 14.20 1.01
CA ALA A 138 -13.06 14.55 1.35
C ALA A 138 -13.29 16.06 1.26
N ALA A 139 -12.39 16.88 1.82
CA ALA A 139 -12.46 18.33 1.73
C ALA A 139 -12.37 18.84 0.28
N MET A 140 -11.52 18.22 -0.56
CA MET A 140 -11.42 18.53 -1.99
C MET A 140 -12.75 18.32 -2.73
N LEU A 141 -13.54 17.34 -2.29
CA LEU A 141 -14.82 16.97 -2.89
C LEU A 141 -16.04 17.60 -2.19
N ASP A 142 -15.80 18.45 -1.19
CA ASP A 142 -16.84 19.06 -0.32
C ASP A 142 -17.71 17.99 0.37
N LEU A 143 -17.08 16.89 0.82
CA LEU A 143 -17.74 15.79 1.53
C LEU A 143 -17.44 15.86 3.04
N PRO A 144 -18.44 15.59 3.91
CA PRO A 144 -18.18 15.38 5.32
C PRO A 144 -17.27 14.16 5.55
N PHE A 145 -16.25 14.28 6.42
CA PHE A 145 -15.36 13.18 6.80
C PHE A 145 -15.34 12.99 8.31
N ILE A 146 -15.46 11.74 8.75
CA ILE A 146 -15.39 11.34 10.17
C ILE A 146 -14.30 10.29 10.35
N ALA A 147 -13.28 10.62 11.14
CA ALA A 147 -12.24 9.68 11.57
C ALA A 147 -12.63 9.09 12.93
N VAL A 148 -12.80 7.79 13.00
CA VAL A 148 -13.11 7.06 14.24
C VAL A 148 -11.81 6.58 14.88
N MET A 149 -11.60 6.92 16.15
CA MET A 149 -10.34 6.68 16.85
C MET A 149 -10.51 6.51 18.36
N PRO A 150 -9.51 5.91 19.05
CA PRO A 150 -9.52 5.86 20.52
C PRO A 150 -9.46 7.25 21.13
N ALA A 151 -10.14 7.45 22.27
CA ALA A 151 -10.11 8.69 23.05
C ALA A 151 -8.70 9.05 23.58
N THR A 152 -7.78 8.08 23.61
CA THR A 152 -6.36 8.26 23.99
C THR A 152 -5.49 8.83 22.85
N THR A 153 -6.06 9.11 21.68
CA THR A 153 -5.33 9.69 20.54
C THR A 153 -4.78 11.06 20.91
N SER A 154 -3.50 11.32 20.58
CA SER A 154 -2.85 12.58 20.94
C SER A 154 -3.48 13.80 20.25
N ALA A 155 -3.43 14.94 20.93
CA ALA A 155 -3.95 16.22 20.42
C ALA A 155 -3.29 16.60 19.07
N THR A 156 -2.01 16.32 18.90
CA THR A 156 -1.28 16.57 17.64
C THR A 156 -1.89 15.82 16.46
N LYS A 157 -2.26 14.55 16.63
CA LYS A 157 -2.90 13.74 15.59
C LYS A 157 -4.31 14.24 15.26
N ILE A 158 -5.08 14.58 16.29
CA ILE A 158 -6.42 15.16 16.14
C ILE A 158 -6.33 16.45 15.33
N ALA A 159 -5.44 17.38 15.72
CA ALA A 159 -5.26 18.64 15.03
C ALA A 159 -4.86 18.48 13.55
N LEU A 160 -4.05 17.46 13.21
CA LEU A 160 -3.69 17.18 11.82
C LEU A 160 -4.90 16.76 10.97
N ILE A 161 -5.81 15.95 11.51
CA ILE A 161 -7.03 15.54 10.81
C ILE A 161 -7.99 16.74 10.67
N GLU A 162 -8.18 17.50 11.74
CA GLU A 162 -9.06 18.65 11.75
C GLU A 162 -8.55 19.79 10.83
N SER A 163 -7.22 19.96 10.71
CA SER A 163 -6.62 20.92 9.78
C SER A 163 -6.93 20.60 8.31
N GLN A 164 -7.26 19.37 8.00
CA GLN A 164 -7.72 18.93 6.68
C GLN A 164 -9.26 18.95 6.54
N GLY A 165 -9.98 19.50 7.53
CA GLY A 165 -11.44 19.57 7.51
C GLY A 165 -12.17 18.33 8.02
N GLY A 166 -11.45 17.32 8.50
CA GLY A 166 -12.04 16.11 9.09
C GLY A 166 -12.60 16.36 10.49
N ARG A 167 -13.54 15.51 10.92
CA ARG A 167 -14.06 15.46 12.29
C ARG A 167 -13.57 14.19 12.98
N CYS A 168 -13.20 14.29 14.26
CA CYS A 168 -12.79 13.13 15.05
C CYS A 168 -13.96 12.62 15.89
N HIS A 169 -14.20 11.31 15.83
CA HIS A 169 -15.17 10.59 16.65
C HIS A 169 -14.43 9.63 17.56
N PHE A 170 -14.67 9.71 18.88
CA PHE A 170 -13.90 9.00 19.87
C PHE A 170 -14.62 7.77 20.43
N VAL A 171 -13.89 6.66 20.59
CA VAL A 171 -14.31 5.48 21.30
C VAL A 171 -13.42 5.23 22.52
N ASN A 172 -13.97 4.62 23.56
CA ASN A 172 -13.22 4.35 24.78
C ASN A 172 -12.23 3.18 24.63
N GLU A 173 -12.59 2.17 23.83
CA GLU A 173 -11.79 0.97 23.60
C GLU A 173 -11.32 0.89 22.14
N SER A 174 -10.02 0.72 21.94
CA SER A 174 -9.43 0.63 20.60
C SER A 174 -10.02 -0.51 19.75
N ALA A 175 -10.48 -1.59 20.39
CA ALA A 175 -11.13 -2.71 19.71
C ALA A 175 -12.47 -2.35 19.05
N GLN A 176 -13.11 -1.27 19.48
CA GLN A 176 -14.44 -0.84 19.00
C GLN A 176 -14.38 0.05 17.75
N VAL A 177 -13.20 0.55 17.35
CA VAL A 177 -13.06 1.54 16.26
C VAL A 177 -13.71 1.07 14.96
N TYR A 178 -13.53 -0.20 14.58
CA TYR A 178 -14.09 -0.74 13.34
C TYR A 178 -15.61 -0.88 13.38
N ALA A 179 -16.12 -1.44 14.48
CA ALA A 179 -17.57 -1.60 14.68
C ALA A 179 -18.27 -0.24 14.72
N GLU A 180 -17.65 0.75 15.35
CA GLU A 180 -18.19 2.09 15.45
C GLU A 180 -18.17 2.82 14.09
N ALA A 181 -17.10 2.66 13.28
CA ALA A 181 -17.06 3.20 11.93
C ALA A 181 -18.18 2.61 11.05
N GLN A 182 -18.41 1.29 11.14
CA GLN A 182 -19.50 0.61 10.44
C GLN A 182 -20.87 1.07 10.92
N ARG A 183 -21.04 1.26 12.24
CA ARG A 183 -22.30 1.77 12.83
C ARG A 183 -22.61 3.17 12.32
N LEU A 184 -21.63 4.09 12.36
CA LEU A 184 -21.79 5.46 11.87
C LEU A 184 -22.12 5.50 10.37
N ALA A 185 -21.47 4.66 9.55
CA ALA A 185 -21.80 4.56 8.13
C ALA A 185 -23.27 4.16 7.92
N SER A 186 -23.75 3.19 8.68
CA SER A 186 -25.14 2.73 8.60
C SER A 186 -26.14 3.80 9.06
N GLU A 187 -25.85 4.52 10.15
CA GLU A 187 -26.73 5.55 10.72
C GLU A 187 -26.80 6.81 9.88
N THR A 188 -25.68 7.23 9.29
CA THR A 188 -25.61 8.44 8.46
C THR A 188 -26.01 8.20 7.02
N GLY A 189 -26.21 6.94 6.60
CA GLY A 189 -26.29 6.57 5.19
C GLY A 189 -24.98 6.89 4.44
N GLY A 190 -23.87 6.98 5.18
CA GLY A 190 -22.55 7.29 4.68
C GLY A 190 -21.79 6.06 4.18
N HIS A 191 -20.50 6.24 3.88
CA HIS A 191 -19.63 5.18 3.38
C HIS A 191 -18.38 5.03 4.24
N TYR A 192 -18.14 3.82 4.77
CA TYR A 192 -16.90 3.44 5.43
C TYR A 192 -15.91 2.93 4.39
N LEU A 193 -14.77 3.62 4.21
CA LEU A 193 -13.77 3.28 3.18
C LEU A 193 -13.07 1.94 3.45
N ASP A 194 -12.92 1.57 4.74
CA ASP A 194 -12.35 0.31 5.20
C ASP A 194 -11.02 -0.02 4.52
N GLN A 195 -9.99 0.76 4.88
CA GLN A 195 -8.64 0.63 4.32
C GLN A 195 -8.06 -0.77 4.45
N PHE A 196 -8.39 -1.49 5.52
CA PHE A 196 -7.82 -2.81 5.80
C PHE A 196 -8.38 -3.90 4.88
N THR A 197 -9.64 -3.77 4.50
CA THR A 197 -10.29 -4.68 3.53
C THR A 197 -10.02 -4.25 2.09
N ASN A 198 -9.98 -2.95 1.81
CA ASN A 198 -10.02 -2.45 0.45
C ASN A 198 -8.67 -1.98 -0.12
N ALA A 199 -7.60 -1.85 0.67
CA ALA A 199 -6.33 -1.30 0.19
C ALA A 199 -5.75 -2.07 -1.01
N GLU A 200 -5.81 -3.40 -1.01
CA GLU A 200 -5.26 -4.25 -2.06
C GLU A 200 -6.09 -4.24 -3.35
N ARG A 201 -7.41 -4.05 -3.23
CA ARG A 201 -8.35 -4.07 -4.37
C ARG A 201 -8.63 -2.69 -4.94
N ALA A 202 -8.52 -1.64 -4.15
CA ALA A 202 -8.72 -0.27 -4.57
C ALA A 202 -7.55 0.27 -5.41
N THR A 203 -6.33 -0.22 -5.17
CA THR A 203 -5.15 0.25 -5.89
C THR A 203 -5.06 -0.42 -7.26
N ASP A 204 -4.93 0.40 -8.32
CA ASP A 204 -4.61 -0.10 -9.66
C ASP A 204 -3.14 -0.49 -9.72
N TRP A 205 -2.87 -1.75 -9.39
CA TRP A 205 -1.51 -2.28 -9.32
C TRP A 205 -0.85 -2.51 -10.69
N ARG A 206 -1.60 -2.37 -11.80
CA ARG A 206 -1.07 -2.51 -13.18
C ARG A 206 -0.44 -1.24 -13.70
N GLY A 207 -0.83 -0.08 -13.18
CA GLY A 207 -0.39 1.22 -13.67
C GLY A 207 -1.01 2.37 -12.89
N ASN A 208 -1.31 3.48 -13.57
CA ASN A 208 -1.93 4.67 -12.99
C ASN A 208 -1.06 5.37 -11.94
N ASN A 209 0.25 5.38 -12.19
CA ASN A 209 1.25 5.93 -11.28
C ASN A 209 1.12 5.36 -9.86
N ASN A 210 0.95 4.03 -9.73
CA ASN A 210 1.08 3.38 -8.46
C ASN A 210 2.55 3.39 -7.98
N ILE A 211 2.78 3.08 -6.70
CA ILE A 211 4.12 3.19 -6.13
C ILE A 211 5.16 2.29 -6.81
N ALA A 212 4.77 1.11 -7.31
CA ALA A 212 5.69 0.21 -7.99
C ALA A 212 6.08 0.78 -9.36
N GLU A 213 5.10 1.20 -10.19
CA GLU A 213 5.37 1.86 -11.47
C GLU A 213 6.30 3.06 -11.28
N SER A 214 5.99 3.94 -10.32
CA SER A 214 6.81 5.09 -9.98
C SER A 214 8.25 4.73 -9.58
N ILE A 215 8.46 3.65 -8.82
CA ILE A 215 9.80 3.18 -8.47
C ILE A 215 10.54 2.72 -9.73
N PHE A 216 9.94 1.85 -10.54
CA PHE A 216 10.63 1.30 -11.72
C PHE A 216 10.91 2.37 -12.78
N ASP A 217 9.98 3.30 -13.02
CA ASP A 217 10.18 4.42 -13.95
C ASP A 217 11.33 5.34 -13.52
N GLN A 218 11.48 5.60 -12.20
CA GLN A 218 12.58 6.42 -11.68
C GLN A 218 13.91 5.66 -11.59
N MET A 219 13.86 4.34 -11.50
CA MET A 219 15.05 3.50 -11.52
C MET A 219 15.64 3.25 -12.93
N ASP A 220 14.88 3.50 -13.99
CA ASP A 220 15.23 3.13 -15.37
C ASP A 220 16.57 3.73 -15.83
N GLU A 221 16.90 4.94 -15.37
CA GLU A 221 18.17 5.63 -15.70
C GLU A 221 19.27 5.41 -14.64
N GLU A 222 19.00 4.62 -13.60
CA GLU A 222 19.99 4.35 -12.57
C GLU A 222 20.92 3.19 -12.98
N ARG A 223 22.11 3.13 -12.35
CA ARG A 223 23.16 2.14 -12.69
C ARG A 223 22.66 0.68 -12.61
N HIS A 224 21.74 0.38 -11.68
CA HIS A 224 21.08 -0.90 -11.54
C HIS A 224 19.56 -0.69 -11.64
N PRO A 225 19.03 -0.55 -12.87
CA PRO A 225 17.65 -0.07 -13.10
C PRO A 225 16.58 -1.04 -12.61
N VAL A 226 16.91 -2.32 -12.50
CA VAL A 226 16.02 -3.34 -11.95
C VAL A 226 16.50 -3.71 -10.55
N PRO A 227 15.78 -3.29 -9.49
CA PRO A 227 16.20 -3.61 -8.13
C PRO A 227 16.25 -5.11 -7.87
N GLU A 228 17.28 -5.58 -7.15
CA GLU A 228 17.32 -6.94 -6.60
C GLU A 228 16.22 -7.15 -5.56
N TRP A 229 16.03 -6.13 -4.71
CA TRP A 229 15.02 -6.13 -3.67
C TRP A 229 14.26 -4.81 -3.61
N ILE A 230 12.95 -4.91 -3.35
CA ILE A 230 12.17 -3.80 -2.81
C ILE A 230 11.76 -4.18 -1.39
N VAL A 231 12.05 -3.30 -0.42
CA VAL A 231 11.84 -3.53 1.02
C VAL A 231 10.78 -2.59 1.55
N VAL A 232 9.71 -3.12 2.13
CA VAL A 232 8.59 -2.32 2.64
C VAL A 232 8.00 -2.92 3.91
N GLY A 233 7.53 -2.07 4.83
CA GLY A 233 6.70 -2.51 5.95
C GLY A 233 5.24 -2.68 5.54
N ALA A 234 4.50 -3.50 6.29
CA ALA A 234 3.08 -3.72 6.08
C ALA A 234 2.25 -3.17 7.25
N GLY A 235 1.29 -2.29 6.93
CA GLY A 235 0.23 -1.84 7.85
C GLY A 235 -1.12 -2.43 7.41
N THR A 236 -1.64 -2.00 6.25
CA THR A 236 -2.81 -2.62 5.62
C THR A 236 -2.44 -3.82 4.74
N GLY A 237 -1.20 -3.88 4.27
CA GLY A 237 -0.76 -4.83 3.24
C GLY A 237 -0.91 -4.31 1.79
N GLY A 238 -1.61 -3.19 1.59
CA GLY A 238 -1.88 -2.68 0.24
C GLY A 238 -0.64 -2.32 -0.57
N THR A 239 0.40 -1.78 0.07
CA THR A 239 1.67 -1.43 -0.60
C THR A 239 2.42 -2.68 -1.05
N SER A 240 2.59 -3.67 -0.16
CA SER A 240 3.26 -4.93 -0.50
C SER A 240 2.47 -5.71 -1.56
N ALA A 241 1.14 -5.74 -1.47
CA ALA A 241 0.28 -6.36 -2.49
C ALA A 241 0.44 -5.69 -3.86
N THR A 242 0.49 -4.35 -3.90
CA THR A 242 0.67 -3.58 -5.15
C THR A 242 2.02 -3.88 -5.78
N ILE A 243 3.11 -3.80 -5.01
CA ILE A 243 4.47 -4.02 -5.49
C ILE A 243 4.67 -5.47 -5.94
N GLY A 244 4.27 -6.44 -5.14
CA GLY A 244 4.43 -7.85 -5.48
C GLY A 244 3.64 -8.27 -6.72
N ARG A 245 2.41 -7.76 -6.89
CA ARG A 245 1.60 -7.98 -8.10
C ARG A 245 2.23 -7.31 -9.33
N TYR A 246 2.73 -6.08 -9.19
CA TYR A 246 3.38 -5.35 -10.29
C TYR A 246 4.64 -6.07 -10.77
N ILE A 247 5.53 -6.48 -9.86
CA ILE A 247 6.74 -7.25 -10.16
C ILE A 247 6.39 -8.47 -11.02
N ARG A 248 5.40 -9.27 -10.61
CA ARG A 248 4.95 -10.47 -11.34
C ARG A 248 4.33 -10.13 -12.68
N TYR A 249 3.49 -9.11 -12.74
CA TYR A 249 2.83 -8.67 -13.97
C TYR A 249 3.84 -8.19 -15.01
N ARG A 250 4.84 -7.41 -14.60
CA ARG A 250 5.91 -6.90 -15.48
C ARG A 250 7.02 -7.93 -15.70
N ARG A 251 6.99 -9.04 -14.96
CA ARG A 251 8.00 -10.12 -15.03
C ARG A 251 9.41 -9.65 -14.66
N HIS A 252 9.51 -8.72 -13.72
CA HIS A 252 10.80 -8.31 -13.19
C HIS A 252 11.40 -9.42 -12.32
N PRO A 253 12.73 -9.61 -12.33
CA PRO A 253 13.42 -10.54 -11.42
C PRO A 253 13.50 -10.04 -9.99
N THR A 254 13.06 -8.81 -9.74
CA THR A 254 13.03 -8.16 -8.43
C THR A 254 12.27 -9.01 -7.42
N ARG A 255 12.77 -9.10 -6.20
CA ARG A 255 12.14 -9.77 -5.06
C ARG A 255 11.55 -8.75 -4.10
N LEU A 256 10.40 -9.08 -3.52
CA LEU A 256 9.74 -8.27 -2.50
C LEU A 256 10.07 -8.80 -1.10
N CYS A 257 10.68 -7.95 -0.28
CA CYS A 257 10.85 -8.21 1.15
C CYS A 257 9.87 -7.35 1.97
N VAL A 258 9.11 -7.99 2.85
CA VAL A 258 8.30 -7.28 3.84
C VAL A 258 9.01 -7.34 5.19
N VAL A 259 9.23 -6.15 5.77
CA VAL A 259 9.77 -6.01 7.13
C VAL A 259 8.63 -5.78 8.10
N ASP A 260 8.69 -6.43 9.25
CA ASP A 260 7.60 -6.43 10.22
C ASP A 260 8.15 -6.16 11.63
N PRO A 261 7.58 -5.22 12.39
CA PRO A 261 8.03 -4.92 13.75
C PRO A 261 7.61 -5.99 14.74
N GLU A 262 8.13 -5.91 15.94
CA GLU A 262 7.74 -6.77 17.05
C GLU A 262 6.23 -6.68 17.34
N ASN A 263 5.67 -7.75 17.90
CA ASN A 263 4.24 -7.87 18.26
C ASN A 263 3.25 -7.75 17.10
N SER A 264 3.72 -7.82 15.86
CA SER A 264 2.88 -7.92 14.68
C SER A 264 2.50 -9.37 14.37
N ALA A 265 1.29 -9.56 13.82
CA ALA A 265 0.80 -10.87 13.37
C ALA A 265 1.34 -11.28 12.00
N PHE A 266 1.85 -10.36 11.17
CA PHE A 266 2.20 -10.67 9.77
C PHE A 266 3.38 -11.63 9.66
N PHE A 267 4.51 -11.35 10.34
CA PHE A 267 5.67 -12.22 10.27
C PHE A 267 5.40 -13.64 10.79
N PRO A 268 4.85 -13.85 11.99
CA PRO A 268 4.54 -15.19 12.46
C PRO A 268 3.45 -15.89 11.65
N SER A 269 2.48 -15.17 11.09
CA SER A 269 1.51 -15.71 10.15
C SER A 269 2.18 -16.23 8.88
N TYR A 270 3.05 -15.44 8.27
CA TYR A 270 3.81 -15.82 7.08
C TYR A 270 4.69 -17.06 7.35
N ALA A 271 5.41 -17.08 8.48
CA ALA A 271 6.31 -18.16 8.83
C ALA A 271 5.58 -19.50 9.10
N ASN A 272 4.38 -19.44 9.66
CA ASN A 272 3.61 -20.60 10.06
C ASN A 272 2.51 -21.01 9.04
N GLY A 273 2.22 -20.14 8.06
CA GLY A 273 1.11 -20.32 7.13
C GLY A 273 -0.28 -20.21 7.79
N ASP A 274 -0.39 -19.42 8.87
CA ASP A 274 -1.64 -19.23 9.64
C ASP A 274 -2.26 -17.86 9.34
N PRO A 275 -3.28 -17.77 8.47
CA PRO A 275 -3.91 -16.51 8.11
C PRO A 275 -4.80 -15.92 9.22
N ASP A 276 -5.17 -16.69 10.22
CA ASP A 276 -6.06 -16.28 11.31
C ASP A 276 -5.29 -15.89 12.58
N LEU A 277 -3.96 -15.83 12.51
CA LEU A 277 -3.11 -15.51 13.64
C LEU A 277 -3.41 -14.13 14.22
N VAL A 278 -3.56 -14.09 15.54
CA VAL A 278 -3.77 -12.87 16.33
C VAL A 278 -2.73 -12.81 17.45
N THR A 279 -2.08 -11.64 17.61
CA THR A 279 -1.15 -11.37 18.71
C THR A 279 -1.88 -10.71 19.89
N ARG A 280 -1.33 -10.91 21.10
CA ARG A 280 -1.90 -10.31 22.32
C ARG A 280 -1.56 -8.83 22.46
N ALA A 281 -0.40 -8.44 21.97
CA ALA A 281 0.08 -7.06 21.97
C ALA A 281 0.01 -6.49 20.55
N SER A 282 -0.10 -5.17 20.45
CA SER A 282 0.02 -4.46 19.17
C SER A 282 1.46 -4.02 18.95
N SER A 283 1.84 -3.84 17.68
CA SER A 283 3.10 -3.20 17.31
C SER A 283 3.26 -1.84 17.99
N ARG A 284 4.48 -1.55 18.44
CA ARG A 284 4.86 -0.23 18.97
C ARG A 284 5.37 0.72 17.87
N ILE A 285 5.51 0.24 16.62
CA ILE A 285 5.92 1.05 15.48
C ILE A 285 4.69 1.52 14.72
N GLU A 286 4.44 2.82 14.74
CA GLU A 286 3.26 3.39 14.09
C GLU A 286 3.29 3.22 12.56
N GLY A 287 2.12 2.96 12.00
CA GLY A 287 1.91 2.85 10.55
C GLY A 287 2.10 1.45 9.99
N ILE A 288 2.81 0.57 10.68
CA ILE A 288 3.07 -0.83 10.28
C ILE A 288 2.88 -1.79 11.45
N GLY A 289 2.78 -3.08 11.13
CA GLY A 289 2.51 -4.13 12.12
C GLY A 289 1.08 -4.09 12.64
N ARG A 290 0.44 -5.24 12.73
CA ARG A 290 -0.96 -5.35 13.17
C ARG A 290 -1.11 -6.51 14.15
N PRO A 291 -2.07 -6.41 15.10
CA PRO A 291 -2.35 -7.52 16.02
C PRO A 291 -3.04 -8.72 15.36
N ARG A 292 -3.51 -8.58 14.14
CA ARG A 292 -4.12 -9.63 13.32
C ARG A 292 -3.64 -9.51 11.87
N VAL A 293 -3.79 -10.58 11.10
CA VAL A 293 -3.56 -10.54 9.66
C VAL A 293 -4.69 -9.77 8.99
N GLU A 294 -4.37 -8.68 8.35
CA GLU A 294 -5.38 -7.84 7.68
C GLU A 294 -5.71 -8.39 6.29
N PRO A 295 -6.98 -8.27 5.82
CA PRO A 295 -7.42 -8.87 4.56
C PRO A 295 -6.63 -8.43 3.31
N SER A 296 -6.09 -7.20 3.32
CA SER A 296 -5.28 -6.69 2.22
C SER A 296 -3.82 -7.14 2.25
N PHE A 297 -3.38 -7.90 3.25
CA PHE A 297 -2.05 -8.50 3.27
C PHE A 297 -2.06 -9.81 2.47
N LEU A 298 -1.27 -9.85 1.40
CA LEU A 298 -1.18 -11.01 0.49
C LEU A 298 0.18 -11.69 0.65
N PRO A 299 0.31 -12.74 1.47
CA PRO A 299 1.59 -13.42 1.70
C PRO A 299 2.15 -14.07 0.42
N ASP A 300 1.30 -14.53 -0.49
CA ASP A 300 1.70 -15.21 -1.73
C ASP A 300 2.46 -14.33 -2.72
N VAL A 301 2.46 -13.01 -2.54
CA VAL A 301 3.22 -12.09 -3.40
C VAL A 301 4.50 -11.59 -2.73
N VAL A 302 4.80 -12.05 -1.52
CA VAL A 302 5.98 -11.72 -0.73
C VAL A 302 7.02 -12.83 -0.89
N ASP A 303 8.26 -12.47 -1.24
CA ASP A 303 9.34 -13.42 -1.43
C ASP A 303 10.10 -13.68 -0.12
N ARG A 304 10.13 -12.71 0.79
CA ARG A 304 10.78 -12.84 2.10
C ARG A 304 10.13 -11.91 3.12
N MET A 305 10.08 -12.36 4.37
CA MET A 305 9.79 -11.49 5.51
C MET A 305 10.96 -11.45 6.49
N ILE A 306 11.15 -10.29 7.11
CA ILE A 306 12.16 -10.07 8.16
C ILE A 306 11.47 -9.43 9.37
N SER A 307 11.61 -10.04 10.54
CA SER A 307 11.21 -9.41 11.80
C SER A 307 12.31 -8.46 12.25
N VAL A 308 11.92 -7.22 12.57
CA VAL A 308 12.85 -6.15 12.98
C VAL A 308 12.51 -5.73 14.41
N PRO A 309 13.49 -5.71 15.33
CA PRO A 309 13.27 -5.20 16.68
C PRO A 309 12.80 -3.75 16.67
N ASP A 310 11.90 -3.41 17.61
CA ASP A 310 11.37 -2.04 17.70
C ASP A 310 12.48 -1.03 18.01
N ASP A 311 13.44 -1.38 18.88
CA ASP A 311 14.61 -0.55 19.21
C ASP A 311 15.48 -0.27 17.95
N ALA A 312 15.66 -1.28 17.10
CA ALA A 312 16.37 -1.15 15.83
C ALA A 312 15.63 -0.24 14.86
N SER A 313 14.31 -0.31 14.83
CA SER A 313 13.46 0.58 14.02
C SER A 313 13.62 2.04 14.46
N VAL A 314 13.63 2.31 15.77
CA VAL A 314 13.83 3.67 16.31
C VAL A 314 15.24 4.18 16.02
N ALA A 315 16.27 3.36 16.28
CA ALA A 315 17.67 3.73 16.00
C ALA A 315 17.88 4.07 14.53
N ALA A 316 17.34 3.26 13.62
CA ALA A 316 17.47 3.47 12.18
C ALA A 316 16.68 4.71 11.70
N ALA A 317 15.53 5.02 12.33
CA ALA A 317 14.82 6.27 12.05
C ALA A 317 15.61 7.51 12.48
N HIS A 318 16.26 7.47 13.65
CA HIS A 318 17.17 8.53 14.12
C HIS A 318 18.37 8.68 13.19
N HIS A 319 19.00 7.56 12.81
CA HIS A 319 20.09 7.52 11.86
C HIS A 319 19.72 8.16 10.53
N MET A 320 18.61 7.73 9.91
CA MET A 320 18.14 8.29 8.65
C MET A 320 17.80 9.78 8.77
N SER A 321 17.25 10.19 9.90
CA SER A 321 16.93 11.60 10.15
C SER A 321 18.19 12.48 10.18
N ARG A 322 19.32 11.96 10.71
CA ARG A 322 20.61 12.65 10.65
C ARG A 322 21.15 12.73 9.21
N VAL A 323 21.09 11.61 8.47
CA VAL A 323 21.54 11.55 7.07
C VAL A 323 20.80 12.54 6.19
N LEU A 324 19.47 12.65 6.36
CA LEU A 324 18.63 13.52 5.54
C LEU A 324 18.53 14.96 6.06
N GLY A 325 18.98 15.24 7.30
CA GLY A 325 18.79 16.54 7.93
C GLY A 325 17.33 16.90 8.27
N ARG A 326 16.45 15.90 8.29
CA ARG A 326 15.02 16.01 8.65
C ARG A 326 14.49 14.75 9.28
N ARG A 327 13.48 14.84 10.13
CA ARG A 327 12.89 13.70 10.80
C ARG A 327 12.10 12.82 9.81
N VAL A 328 12.23 11.50 9.98
CA VAL A 328 11.42 10.48 9.26
C VAL A 328 10.66 9.63 10.27
N GLY A 329 9.55 9.02 9.83
CA GLY A 329 8.74 8.17 10.70
C GLY A 329 9.45 6.86 11.10
N PRO A 330 9.03 6.22 12.23
CA PRO A 330 9.69 5.02 12.75
C PRO A 330 9.57 3.82 11.80
N SER A 331 8.50 3.72 11.00
CA SER A 331 8.34 2.69 9.97
C SER A 331 9.42 2.78 8.86
N THR A 332 9.95 3.98 8.60
CA THR A 332 11.12 4.17 7.73
C THR A 332 12.36 3.50 8.33
N GLY A 333 12.53 3.58 9.66
CA GLY A 333 13.62 2.89 10.35
C GLY A 333 13.54 1.38 10.22
N THR A 334 12.36 0.80 10.39
CA THR A 334 12.11 -0.64 10.16
C THR A 334 12.49 -1.04 8.74
N ASN A 335 12.07 -0.25 7.75
CA ASN A 335 12.40 -0.46 6.34
C ASN A 335 13.91 -0.42 6.11
N LEU A 336 14.59 0.59 6.65
CA LEU A 336 16.02 0.79 6.47
C LEU A 336 16.85 -0.34 7.10
N TRP A 337 16.47 -0.77 8.31
CA TRP A 337 17.17 -1.85 8.99
C TRP A 337 17.14 -3.14 8.17
N GLY A 338 15.97 -3.54 7.67
CA GLY A 338 15.87 -4.70 6.78
C GLY A 338 16.61 -4.53 5.45
N ALA A 339 16.60 -3.32 4.89
CA ALA A 339 17.32 -3.03 3.65
C ALA A 339 18.85 -3.16 3.84
N PHE A 340 19.40 -2.71 4.97
CA PHE A 340 20.82 -2.88 5.30
C PHE A 340 21.20 -4.35 5.45
N GLY A 341 20.35 -5.16 6.11
CA GLY A 341 20.58 -6.60 6.21
C GLY A 341 20.69 -7.27 4.85
N LEU A 342 19.75 -6.96 3.93
CA LEU A 342 19.77 -7.51 2.57
C LEU A 342 20.98 -7.04 1.75
N LEU A 343 21.37 -5.77 1.89
CA LEU A 343 22.59 -5.25 1.25
C LEU A 343 23.83 -5.95 1.77
N ALA A 344 23.92 -6.18 3.08
CA ALA A 344 25.05 -6.91 3.67
C ALA A 344 25.15 -8.35 3.15
N GLU A 345 24.01 -9.04 3.02
CA GLU A 345 23.94 -10.36 2.39
C GLU A 345 24.42 -10.30 0.92
N MET A 346 23.96 -9.30 0.14
CA MET A 346 24.42 -9.14 -1.26
C MET A 346 25.91 -8.95 -1.35
N VAL A 347 26.50 -8.11 -0.49
CA VAL A 347 27.95 -7.88 -0.44
C VAL A 347 28.70 -9.15 -0.04
N ALA A 348 28.24 -9.86 0.99
CA ALA A 348 28.87 -11.11 1.43
C ALA A 348 28.84 -12.21 0.35
N GLU A 349 27.81 -12.22 -0.49
CA GLU A 349 27.64 -13.15 -1.61
C GLU A 349 28.30 -12.67 -2.91
N GLY A 350 28.93 -11.49 -2.93
CA GLY A 350 29.56 -10.92 -4.12
C GLY A 350 28.55 -10.50 -5.20
N ARG A 351 27.30 -10.21 -4.84
CA ARG A 351 26.21 -9.82 -5.76
C ARG A 351 26.11 -8.32 -5.87
N SER A 352 26.32 -7.79 -7.06
CA SER A 352 26.04 -6.38 -7.39
C SER A 352 24.55 -6.18 -7.68
N GLY A 353 24.04 -4.96 -7.42
CA GLY A 353 22.66 -4.62 -7.69
C GLY A 353 22.14 -3.47 -6.82
N SER A 354 20.87 -3.17 -6.91
CA SER A 354 20.22 -2.13 -6.11
C SER A 354 19.15 -2.70 -5.18
N VAL A 355 18.95 -2.01 -4.06
CA VAL A 355 17.82 -2.19 -3.14
C VAL A 355 17.04 -0.89 -3.10
N VAL A 356 15.71 -0.97 -3.15
CA VAL A 356 14.83 0.19 -2.97
C VAL A 356 14.01 0.00 -1.71
N THR A 357 13.91 1.05 -0.89
CA THR A 357 13.01 1.07 0.26
C THR A 357 12.23 2.40 0.35
N LEU A 358 11.39 2.57 1.35
CA LEU A 358 10.48 3.70 1.44
C LEU A 358 10.82 4.62 2.64
N LEU A 359 10.74 5.94 2.38
CA LEU A 359 10.48 6.94 3.42
C LEU A 359 8.97 7.12 3.48
N ALA A 360 8.32 6.46 4.45
CA ALA A 360 6.88 6.27 4.42
C ALA A 360 6.09 7.52 4.82
N ASP A 361 6.58 8.28 5.82
CA ASP A 361 5.97 9.51 6.31
C ASP A 361 6.98 10.45 6.99
N SER A 362 6.56 11.72 7.17
CA SER A 362 7.33 12.72 7.91
C SER A 362 7.41 12.37 9.39
N GLY A 363 8.60 12.50 9.96
CA GLY A 363 8.86 12.29 11.38
C GLY A 363 8.43 13.43 12.29
N ASP A 364 7.99 14.57 11.76
CA ASP A 364 7.61 15.74 12.55
C ASP A 364 6.43 15.46 13.48
N ARG A 365 5.51 14.59 13.05
CA ARG A 365 4.36 14.14 13.84
C ARG A 365 4.72 13.25 15.03
N TYR A 366 5.98 12.85 15.13
CA TYR A 366 6.52 11.96 16.16
C TYR A 366 7.54 12.63 17.08
N ALA A 367 7.61 13.97 17.02
CA ALA A 367 8.55 14.75 17.81
C ALA A 367 8.44 14.47 19.33
N ASP A 368 7.21 14.32 19.81
CA ASP A 368 6.89 14.10 21.21
C ASP A 368 6.84 12.60 21.61
N THR A 369 7.18 11.70 20.67
CA THR A 369 7.18 10.25 20.89
C THR A 369 8.54 9.64 20.55
N TYR A 370 8.75 9.11 19.35
CA TYR A 370 9.99 8.41 18.98
C TYR A 370 11.25 9.31 18.96
N PHE A 371 11.12 10.62 19.04
CA PHE A 371 12.22 11.58 19.17
C PHE A 371 12.28 12.27 20.54
N CYS A 372 11.63 11.68 21.56
CA CYS A 372 11.61 12.15 22.93
C CYS A 372 12.12 11.04 23.86
N ASP A 373 13.25 11.26 24.55
CA ASP A 373 13.93 10.26 25.37
C ASP A 373 13.06 9.80 26.54
N GLU A 374 12.29 10.71 27.17
CA GLU A 374 11.38 10.38 28.25
C GLU A 374 10.25 9.45 27.76
N TRP A 375 9.74 9.70 26.57
CA TRP A 375 8.72 8.86 25.97
C TRP A 375 9.27 7.46 25.64
N LEU A 376 10.45 7.38 25.02
CA LEU A 376 11.12 6.10 24.72
C LEU A 376 11.33 5.28 25.99
N THR A 377 11.89 5.89 27.03
CA THR A 377 12.12 5.22 28.33
C THR A 377 10.82 4.72 28.95
N SER A 378 9.76 5.54 28.95
CA SER A 378 8.46 5.16 29.50
C SER A 378 7.77 4.01 28.76
N HIS A 379 8.14 3.79 27.49
CA HIS A 379 7.63 2.72 26.63
C HIS A 379 8.60 1.52 26.53
N GLY A 380 9.71 1.53 27.30
CA GLY A 380 10.68 0.46 27.31
C GLY A 380 11.39 0.27 25.98
N LEU A 381 11.66 1.36 25.26
CA LEU A 381 12.43 1.39 24.01
C LEU A 381 13.83 1.93 24.30
N ASP A 382 14.85 1.14 23.94
CA ASP A 382 16.27 1.53 24.08
C ASP A 382 17.00 1.36 22.74
N PRO A 383 17.09 2.43 21.92
CA PRO A 383 17.76 2.39 20.64
C PRO A 383 19.30 2.39 20.73
N SER A 384 19.91 2.44 21.92
CA SER A 384 21.37 2.63 22.09
C SER A 384 22.19 1.51 21.45
N GLY A 385 21.85 0.25 21.73
CA GLY A 385 22.54 -0.90 21.14
C GLY A 385 22.48 -0.94 19.60
N PRO A 386 21.30 -0.87 19.01
CA PRO A 386 21.17 -0.76 17.55
C PRO A 386 21.83 0.49 16.95
N ALA A 387 21.90 1.61 17.68
CA ALA A 387 22.60 2.81 17.21
C ALA A 387 24.12 2.56 17.12
N GLU A 388 24.72 1.78 18.02
CA GLU A 388 26.12 1.36 17.95
C GLU A 388 26.37 0.48 16.70
N VAL A 389 25.46 -0.43 16.37
CA VAL A 389 25.50 -1.25 15.14
C VAL A 389 25.53 -0.35 13.91
N LEU A 390 24.66 0.65 13.84
CA LEU A 390 24.60 1.59 12.71
C LEU A 390 25.88 2.44 12.62
N ALA A 391 26.43 2.90 13.75
CA ALA A 391 27.68 3.65 13.77
C ALA A 391 28.86 2.79 13.31
N GLU A 392 28.93 1.52 13.71
CA GLU A 392 29.91 0.56 13.22
C GLU A 392 29.79 0.32 11.72
N PHE A 393 28.53 0.15 11.27
CA PHE A 393 28.20 0.01 9.86
C PHE A 393 28.69 1.20 9.01
N GLU A 394 28.41 2.44 9.43
CA GLU A 394 28.90 3.64 8.74
C GLU A 394 30.45 3.68 8.68
N ARG A 395 31.11 3.27 9.76
CA ARG A 395 32.55 3.35 9.89
C ARG A 395 33.30 2.26 9.11
N SER A 396 32.82 1.03 9.13
CA SER A 396 33.53 -0.14 8.64
C SER A 396 32.83 -0.91 7.52
N GLY A 397 31.56 -0.64 7.27
CA GLY A 397 30.71 -1.42 6.37
C GLY A 397 30.34 -2.80 6.93
N ARG A 398 30.56 -3.07 8.21
CA ARG A 398 30.20 -4.35 8.83
C ARG A 398 28.77 -4.29 9.35
N TRP A 399 27.99 -5.26 8.96
CA TRP A 399 26.64 -5.51 9.44
C TRP A 399 26.65 -6.81 10.27
N PRO A 400 25.94 -6.90 11.41
CA PRO A 400 25.94 -8.07 12.28
C PRO A 400 25.31 -9.31 11.66
#